data_4b8e44152c1a4446b4ecb9e40feb1f96
#
_entry.id   4b8e44152c1a4446b4ecb9e40feb1f96
#
_cell.length_a   1.000
_cell.length_b   1.000
_cell.length_c   1.000
_cell.angle_alpha   90.00
_cell.angle_beta   90.00
_cell.angle_gamma   90.00
#
_symmetry.space_group_name_H-M   'P 1'
#
loop_
_entity.id
_entity.type
_entity.pdbx_description
1 polymer ?
#
loop_
_entity_poly.entity_id
_entity_poly.type
_entity_poly.pdbx_seq_one_letter_code
_entity_poly.pdbx_strand_id
1 'polypeptide(L)'
;MQAWKCDLQQELNYNKKESACLEEKIRQLEHALKETFRPLQTAQDCQKHREGRQGIDLVKDEVEVSLDSEVENIRNIQERMRESLDIANSQLDNNVRKQVQLQEDLDNKDLALEIDKICFQLRNKSKNIALQPGVENIDASGSEPESWRKFSCKNRLTERGEFI
;
A
#
# COMPACT_ATOMS: atom_id res chain seq x y z
N MET A 1 -19.75 12.95 15.45
CA MET A 1 -18.36 12.46 15.66
C MET A 1 -18.30 10.93 15.76
N GLN A 2 -19.13 10.27 16.56
CA GLN A 2 -19.10 8.80 16.77
C GLN A 2 -19.30 7.95 15.49
N ALA A 3 -20.20 8.35 14.58
CA ALA A 3 -20.39 7.67 13.30
C ALA A 3 -19.13 7.74 12.41
N TRP A 4 -18.50 8.90 12.32
CA TRP A 4 -17.26 9.08 11.59
C TRP A 4 -16.10 8.22 12.12
N LYS A 5 -16.00 8.07 13.43
CA LYS A 5 -15.04 7.17 14.06
C LYS A 5 -15.26 5.71 13.63
N CYS A 6 -16.52 5.27 13.62
CA CYS A 6 -16.86 3.91 13.18
C CYS A 6 -16.45 3.69 11.71
N ASP A 7 -16.75 4.64 10.83
CA ASP A 7 -16.42 4.58 9.42
C ASP A 7 -14.89 4.54 9.21
N LEU A 8 -14.14 5.41 9.88
CA LEU A 8 -12.66 5.43 9.80
C LEU A 8 -12.04 4.14 10.33
N GLN A 9 -12.59 3.57 11.41
CA GLN A 9 -12.12 2.30 11.95
C GLN A 9 -12.35 1.15 10.98
N GLN A 10 -13.49 1.14 10.30
CA GLN A 10 -13.78 0.15 9.25
C GLN A 10 -12.80 0.28 8.08
N GLU A 11 -12.54 1.51 7.63
CA GLU A 11 -11.61 1.78 6.55
C GLU A 11 -10.17 1.37 6.91
N LEU A 12 -9.73 1.67 8.13
CA LEU A 12 -8.44 1.23 8.64
C LEU A 12 -8.31 -0.31 8.65
N ASN A 13 -9.35 -1.00 9.11
CA ASN A 13 -9.38 -2.46 9.15
C ASN A 13 -9.37 -3.06 7.73
N TYR A 14 -10.09 -2.43 6.81
CA TYR A 14 -10.09 -2.83 5.40
C TYR A 14 -8.70 -2.67 4.78
N ASN A 15 -8.09 -1.51 4.93
CA ASN A 15 -6.76 -1.22 4.41
C ASN A 15 -5.68 -2.18 4.98
N LYS A 16 -5.75 -2.53 6.26
CA LYS A 16 -4.87 -3.53 6.88
C LYS A 16 -5.02 -4.92 6.24
N LYS A 17 -6.25 -5.34 5.95
CA LYS A 17 -6.51 -6.63 5.28
C LYS A 17 -6.01 -6.64 3.85
N GLU A 18 -6.21 -5.54 3.14
CA GLU A 18 -5.71 -5.37 1.78
C GLU A 18 -4.18 -5.41 1.73
N SER A 19 -3.52 -4.71 2.64
CA SER A 19 -2.05 -4.74 2.77
C SER A 19 -1.53 -6.14 3.02
N ALA A 20 -2.14 -6.90 3.92
CA ALA A 20 -1.74 -8.28 4.19
C ALA A 20 -1.94 -9.20 2.96
N CYS A 21 -3.02 -8.99 2.19
CA CYS A 21 -3.24 -9.71 0.94
C CYS A 21 -2.19 -9.36 -0.11
N LEU A 22 -1.84 -8.07 -0.22
CA LEU A 22 -0.83 -7.58 -1.16
C LEU A 22 0.57 -8.13 -0.80
N GLU A 23 0.95 -8.15 0.46
CA GLU A 23 2.21 -8.76 0.94
C GLU A 23 2.31 -10.23 0.56
N GLU A 24 1.20 -10.98 0.68
CA GLU A 24 1.18 -12.38 0.27
C GLU A 24 1.35 -12.53 -1.25
N LYS A 25 0.73 -11.63 -2.05
CA LYS A 25 0.91 -11.63 -3.51
C LYS A 25 2.33 -11.27 -3.93
N ILE A 26 2.96 -10.32 -3.24
CA ILE A 26 4.37 -9.97 -3.45
C ILE A 26 5.24 -11.21 -3.21
N ARG A 27 5.08 -11.91 -2.08
CA ARG A 27 5.85 -13.14 -1.80
C ARG A 27 5.66 -14.22 -2.84
N GLN A 28 4.42 -14.41 -3.33
CA GLN A 28 4.13 -15.39 -4.40
C GLN A 28 4.82 -15.00 -5.71
N LEU A 29 4.81 -13.72 -6.06
CA LEU A 29 5.43 -13.21 -7.29
C LEU A 29 6.95 -13.27 -7.21
N GLU A 30 7.55 -12.96 -6.06
CA GLU A 30 8.99 -13.12 -5.81
C GLU A 30 9.42 -14.58 -5.94
N HIS A 31 8.63 -15.51 -5.39
CA HIS A 31 8.88 -16.93 -5.54
C HIS A 31 8.80 -17.36 -7.01
N ALA A 32 7.75 -16.97 -7.72
CA ALA A 32 7.57 -17.26 -9.13
C ALA A 32 8.73 -16.70 -9.98
N LEU A 33 9.17 -15.46 -9.72
CA LEU A 33 10.32 -14.86 -10.38
C LEU A 33 11.60 -15.72 -10.16
N LYS A 34 11.81 -16.16 -8.92
CA LYS A 34 12.96 -17.02 -8.58
C LYS A 34 12.93 -18.36 -9.33
N GLU A 35 11.78 -18.96 -9.50
CA GLU A 35 11.63 -20.22 -10.23
C GLU A 35 11.96 -20.08 -11.73
N THR A 36 11.84 -18.90 -12.32
CA THR A 36 12.17 -18.66 -13.72
C THR A 36 13.68 -18.70 -14.00
N PHE A 37 14.53 -18.60 -12.98
CA PHE A 37 15.99 -18.59 -13.19
C PHE A 37 16.53 -19.95 -13.64
N ARG A 38 15.96 -21.05 -13.16
CA ARG A 38 16.40 -22.40 -13.57
C ARG A 38 16.17 -22.68 -15.06
N PRO A 39 14.94 -22.51 -15.62
CA PRO A 39 14.73 -22.71 -17.04
C PRO A 39 15.59 -21.76 -17.89
N LEU A 40 15.75 -20.49 -17.46
CA LEU A 40 16.63 -19.55 -18.15
C LEU A 40 18.08 -20.08 -18.22
N GLN A 41 18.62 -20.52 -17.09
CA GLN A 41 19.96 -21.07 -17.03
C GLN A 41 20.10 -22.33 -17.91
N THR A 42 19.12 -23.24 -17.88
CA THR A 42 19.15 -24.45 -18.72
C THR A 42 19.15 -24.11 -20.21
N ALA A 43 18.29 -23.16 -20.64
CA ALA A 43 18.27 -22.73 -22.04
C ALA A 43 19.60 -22.09 -22.47
N GLN A 44 20.21 -21.26 -21.63
CA GLN A 44 21.48 -20.62 -21.86
C GLN A 44 22.66 -21.66 -21.90
N ASP A 45 22.64 -22.64 -21.01
CA ASP A 45 23.65 -23.72 -21.02
C ASP A 45 23.50 -24.56 -22.30
N CYS A 46 22.28 -24.83 -22.78
CA CYS A 46 22.07 -25.48 -24.06
C CYS A 46 22.64 -24.66 -25.23
N GLN A 47 22.39 -23.35 -25.28
CA GLN A 47 22.97 -22.46 -26.29
C GLN A 47 24.50 -22.53 -26.26
N LYS A 48 25.12 -22.39 -25.08
CA LYS A 48 26.57 -22.41 -24.90
C LYS A 48 27.20 -23.74 -25.34
N HIS A 49 26.56 -24.88 -25.04
CA HIS A 49 27.03 -26.18 -25.51
C HIS A 49 26.96 -26.30 -27.03
N ARG A 50 25.92 -25.73 -27.64
CA ARG A 50 25.75 -25.74 -29.10
C ARG A 50 26.77 -24.85 -29.82
N GLU A 51 27.20 -23.74 -29.22
CA GLU A 51 28.31 -22.91 -29.72
C GLU A 51 29.63 -23.66 -29.82
N GLY A 52 29.82 -24.75 -29.09
CA GLY A 52 31.00 -25.61 -29.15
C GLY A 52 31.09 -26.48 -30.40
N ARG A 53 30.06 -26.48 -31.28
CA ARG A 53 30.10 -27.21 -32.56
C ARG A 53 31.13 -26.59 -33.49
N GLN A 54 31.71 -27.39 -34.41
CA GLN A 54 32.78 -26.93 -35.26
C GLN A 54 32.43 -27.10 -36.75
N GLY A 55 32.99 -26.21 -37.57
CA GLY A 55 32.91 -26.30 -39.03
C GLY A 55 31.47 -26.26 -39.56
N ILE A 56 31.14 -27.22 -40.42
CA ILE A 56 29.83 -27.29 -41.04
C ILE A 56 28.69 -27.66 -40.07
N ASP A 57 29.03 -28.25 -38.93
CA ASP A 57 28.04 -28.64 -37.91
C ASP A 57 27.61 -27.46 -37.00
N LEU A 58 28.29 -26.30 -37.12
CA LEU A 58 27.84 -25.05 -36.49
C LEU A 58 26.73 -24.43 -37.36
N VAL A 59 25.55 -25.02 -37.26
CA VAL A 59 24.40 -24.64 -38.08
C VAL A 59 23.33 -23.96 -37.19
N LYS A 60 22.73 -22.90 -37.70
CA LYS A 60 21.60 -22.27 -37.10
C LYS A 60 20.29 -22.99 -37.53
N ASP A 61 19.94 -24.02 -36.77
CA ASP A 61 18.76 -24.85 -37.00
C ASP A 61 17.53 -24.36 -36.22
N GLU A 62 16.39 -25.04 -36.40
CA GLU A 62 15.15 -24.70 -35.69
C GLU A 62 15.28 -24.77 -34.16
N VAL A 63 16.17 -25.63 -33.67
CA VAL A 63 16.42 -25.76 -32.22
C VAL A 63 17.11 -24.51 -31.69
N GLU A 64 18.09 -23.97 -32.42
CA GLU A 64 18.77 -22.72 -32.07
C GLU A 64 17.79 -21.56 -32.00
N VAL A 65 16.92 -21.41 -33.03
CA VAL A 65 15.90 -20.37 -33.08
C VAL A 65 14.90 -20.52 -31.91
N SER A 66 14.53 -21.75 -31.56
CA SER A 66 13.63 -22.03 -30.44
C SER A 66 14.26 -21.69 -29.10
N LEU A 67 15.53 -22.00 -28.88
CA LEU A 67 16.28 -21.66 -27.68
C LEU A 67 16.44 -20.13 -27.52
N ASP A 68 16.74 -19.42 -28.62
CA ASP A 68 16.82 -17.97 -28.65
C ASP A 68 15.47 -17.34 -28.20
N SER A 69 14.38 -17.84 -28.81
CA SER A 69 13.03 -17.40 -28.46
C SER A 69 12.64 -17.71 -27.00
N GLU A 70 13.04 -18.89 -26.49
CA GLU A 70 12.78 -19.28 -25.10
C GLU A 70 13.50 -18.34 -24.12
N VAL A 71 14.80 -18.09 -24.35
CA VAL A 71 15.59 -17.17 -23.52
C VAL A 71 14.98 -15.76 -23.53
N GLU A 72 14.63 -15.25 -24.70
CA GLU A 72 13.99 -13.94 -24.83
C GLU A 72 12.65 -13.88 -24.10
N ASN A 73 11.79 -14.88 -24.27
CA ASN A 73 10.49 -14.96 -23.60
C ASN A 73 10.63 -14.99 -22.07
N ILE A 74 11.57 -15.79 -21.54
CA ILE A 74 11.78 -15.86 -20.09
C ILE A 74 12.27 -14.51 -19.56
N ARG A 75 13.19 -13.83 -20.26
CA ARG A 75 13.67 -12.49 -19.86
C ARG A 75 12.54 -11.45 -19.86
N ASN A 76 11.70 -11.48 -20.89
CA ASN A 76 10.55 -10.59 -20.97
C ASN A 76 9.53 -10.83 -19.83
N ILE A 77 9.30 -12.10 -19.47
CA ILE A 77 8.47 -12.47 -18.33
C ILE A 77 9.09 -11.96 -17.02
N GLN A 78 10.40 -12.17 -16.83
CA GLN A 78 11.11 -11.68 -15.64
C GLN A 78 11.03 -10.16 -15.49
N GLU A 79 11.16 -9.41 -16.59
CA GLU A 79 11.04 -7.94 -16.56
C GLU A 79 9.65 -7.50 -16.14
N ARG A 80 8.61 -8.05 -16.76
CA ARG A 80 7.22 -7.77 -16.36
C ARG A 80 6.91 -8.13 -14.91
N MET A 81 7.50 -9.22 -14.40
CA MET A 81 7.36 -9.59 -12.99
C MET A 81 8.03 -8.57 -12.06
N ARG A 82 9.23 -8.04 -12.43
CA ARG A 82 9.91 -6.99 -11.66
C ARG A 82 9.12 -5.70 -11.64
N GLU A 83 8.64 -5.26 -12.80
CA GLU A 83 7.77 -4.08 -12.89
C GLU A 83 6.52 -4.21 -12.01
N SER A 84 5.89 -5.40 -12.02
CA SER A 84 4.72 -5.68 -11.17
C SER A 84 5.07 -5.67 -9.69
N LEU A 85 6.26 -6.16 -9.30
CA LEU A 85 6.75 -6.10 -7.92
C LEU A 85 6.99 -4.65 -7.47
N ASP A 86 7.58 -3.81 -8.33
CA ASP A 86 7.83 -2.41 -8.02
C ASP A 86 6.52 -1.63 -7.80
N ILE A 87 5.52 -1.88 -8.65
CA ILE A 87 4.18 -1.30 -8.50
C ILE A 87 3.53 -1.77 -7.20
N ALA A 88 3.59 -3.07 -6.91
CA ALA A 88 2.99 -3.65 -5.71
C ALA A 88 3.66 -3.12 -4.42
N ASN A 89 4.98 -3.00 -4.40
CA ASN A 89 5.71 -2.43 -3.26
C ASN A 89 5.37 -0.94 -3.07
N SER A 90 5.29 -0.15 -4.14
CA SER A 90 4.87 1.25 -4.07
C SER A 90 3.46 1.40 -3.51
N GLN A 91 2.55 0.51 -3.89
CA GLN A 91 1.18 0.50 -3.35
C GLN A 91 1.16 0.10 -1.88
N LEU A 92 1.97 -0.86 -1.47
CA LEU A 92 2.10 -1.26 -0.06
C LEU A 92 2.57 -0.08 0.81
N ASP A 93 3.58 0.66 0.35
CA ASP A 93 4.07 1.87 1.02
C ASP A 93 2.98 2.94 1.16
N ASN A 94 2.18 3.13 0.11
CA ASN A 94 1.05 4.06 0.14
C ASN A 94 -0.02 3.62 1.15
N ASN A 95 -0.32 2.33 1.20
CA ASN A 95 -1.25 1.76 2.17
C ASN A 95 -0.77 1.97 3.61
N VAL A 96 0.52 1.76 3.89
CA VAL A 96 1.11 1.98 5.21
C VAL A 96 1.01 3.46 5.62
N ARG A 97 1.36 4.39 4.73
CA ARG A 97 1.20 5.83 5.00
C ARG A 97 -0.25 6.20 5.30
N LYS A 98 -1.19 5.62 4.55
CA LYS A 98 -2.62 5.84 4.77
C LYS A 98 -3.10 5.28 6.10
N GLN A 99 -2.60 4.12 6.52
CA GLN A 99 -2.92 3.56 7.84
C GLN A 99 -2.49 4.49 8.98
N VAL A 100 -1.30 5.09 8.87
CA VAL A 100 -0.83 6.08 9.87
C VAL A 100 -1.77 7.30 9.91
N GLN A 101 -2.14 7.87 8.76
CA GLN A 101 -3.06 9.02 8.70
C GLN A 101 -4.45 8.70 9.28
N LEU A 102 -4.99 7.50 8.98
CA LEU A 102 -6.27 7.06 9.53
C LEU A 102 -6.20 6.85 11.04
N GLN A 103 -5.09 6.30 11.54
CA GLN A 103 -4.90 6.09 12.97
C GLN A 103 -4.78 7.43 13.70
N GLU A 104 -4.00 8.38 13.20
CA GLU A 104 -3.89 9.73 13.76
C GLU A 104 -5.23 10.46 13.81
N ASP A 105 -6.04 10.35 12.75
CA ASP A 105 -7.37 10.96 12.73
C ASP A 105 -8.33 10.30 13.72
N LEU A 106 -8.24 8.97 13.90
CA LEU A 106 -8.98 8.24 14.93
C LEU A 106 -8.60 8.69 16.35
N ASP A 107 -7.31 8.80 16.63
CA ASP A 107 -6.79 9.20 17.94
C ASP A 107 -7.23 10.64 18.27
N ASN A 108 -7.17 11.56 17.30
CA ASN A 108 -7.64 12.93 17.46
C ASN A 108 -9.15 13.00 17.71
N LYS A 109 -9.95 12.18 17.04
CA LYS A 109 -11.40 12.12 17.25
C LYS A 109 -11.74 11.49 18.61
N ASP A 110 -10.96 10.53 19.07
CA ASP A 110 -11.14 9.96 20.40
C ASP A 110 -10.85 10.99 21.49
N LEU A 111 -9.76 11.72 21.38
CA LEU A 111 -9.41 12.80 22.30
C LEU A 111 -10.52 13.88 22.33
N ALA A 112 -11.00 14.31 21.15
CA ALA A 112 -12.10 15.29 21.08
C ALA A 112 -13.37 14.77 21.75
N LEU A 113 -13.76 13.51 21.53
CA LEU A 113 -14.91 12.90 22.18
C LEU A 113 -14.74 12.77 23.70
N GLU A 114 -13.54 12.52 24.18
CA GLU A 114 -13.24 12.47 25.61
C GLU A 114 -13.38 13.84 26.25
N ILE A 115 -12.86 14.89 25.62
CA ILE A 115 -13.02 16.28 26.06
C ILE A 115 -14.51 16.67 26.09
N ASP A 116 -15.26 16.34 25.02
CA ASP A 116 -16.70 16.61 24.95
C ASP A 116 -17.47 15.92 26.09
N LYS A 117 -17.11 14.69 26.45
CA LYS A 117 -17.70 13.96 27.58
C LYS A 117 -17.45 14.67 28.94
N ILE A 118 -16.20 15.14 29.12
CA ILE A 118 -15.83 15.91 30.32
C ILE A 118 -16.67 17.18 30.37
N CYS A 119 -16.76 17.96 29.28
CA CYS A 119 -17.55 19.17 29.19
C CYS A 119 -19.05 18.90 29.48
N PHE A 120 -19.59 17.81 28.92
CA PHE A 120 -20.98 17.42 29.15
C PHE A 120 -21.31 17.09 30.62
N GLN A 121 -20.31 16.62 31.39
CA GLN A 121 -20.46 16.30 32.83
C GLN A 121 -20.35 17.52 33.75
N LEU A 122 -19.79 18.62 33.26
CA LEU A 122 -19.66 19.85 34.09
C LEU A 122 -21.00 20.39 34.49
N ARG A 123 -21.11 20.86 35.75
CA ARG A 123 -22.28 21.50 36.37
C ARG A 123 -21.80 22.73 37.11
N ASN A 124 -22.67 23.66 37.39
CA ASN A 124 -22.38 24.92 38.13
C ASN A 124 -21.72 24.69 39.49
N LYS A 125 -21.84 23.49 40.05
CA LYS A 125 -21.24 23.10 41.34
C LYS A 125 -20.03 22.16 41.19
N SER A 126 -19.54 21.93 39.97
CA SER A 126 -18.38 21.08 39.75
C SER A 126 -17.12 21.72 40.37
N LYS A 127 -16.30 20.90 40.98
CA LYS A 127 -15.00 21.37 41.51
C LYS A 127 -14.12 21.81 40.34
N ASN A 128 -13.25 22.80 40.59
CA ASN A 128 -12.28 23.33 39.62
C ASN A 128 -12.89 24.17 38.47
N ILE A 129 -14.13 24.64 38.58
CA ILE A 129 -14.62 25.70 37.71
C ILE A 129 -13.98 27.02 38.16
N ALA A 130 -13.17 27.63 37.27
CA ALA A 130 -12.55 28.92 37.51
C ALA A 130 -12.60 29.75 36.22
N LEU A 131 -12.50 31.07 36.41
CA LEU A 131 -12.34 31.98 35.29
C LEU A 131 -11.00 31.67 34.59
N GLN A 132 -11.02 31.39 33.29
CA GLN A 132 -9.85 31.12 32.48
C GLN A 132 -9.50 32.38 31.68
N PRO A 133 -8.42 33.11 32.00
CA PRO A 133 -8.03 34.29 31.23
C PRO A 133 -7.76 33.92 29.77
N GLY A 134 -8.30 34.72 28.83
CA GLY A 134 -8.10 34.55 27.42
C GLY A 134 -9.01 33.53 26.71
N VAL A 135 -9.99 32.93 27.43
CA VAL A 135 -10.95 31.98 26.82
C VAL A 135 -11.86 32.66 25.78
N GLU A 136 -12.01 33.98 25.88
CA GLU A 136 -12.74 34.82 24.94
C GLU A 136 -11.98 35.11 23.64
N ASN A 137 -10.67 34.80 23.58
CA ASN A 137 -9.88 34.98 22.37
C ASN A 137 -10.24 33.90 21.35
N ILE A 138 -10.58 34.34 20.14
CA ILE A 138 -10.86 33.43 19.03
C ILE A 138 -9.53 32.83 18.54
N ASP A 139 -9.41 31.51 18.63
CA ASP A 139 -8.29 30.78 18.05
C ASP A 139 -8.47 30.67 16.53
N ALA A 140 -7.63 31.37 15.77
CA ALA A 140 -7.65 31.35 14.31
C ALA A 140 -7.28 29.99 13.71
N SER A 141 -6.72 29.06 14.51
CA SER A 141 -6.39 27.69 14.07
C SER A 141 -7.61 26.76 14.12
N GLY A 142 -8.70 27.18 14.72
CA GLY A 142 -9.93 26.42 14.82
C GLY A 142 -10.53 26.12 13.44
N SER A 143 -10.83 24.84 13.17
CA SER A 143 -11.46 24.46 11.90
C SER A 143 -12.96 24.70 11.93
N GLU A 144 -13.52 25.18 10.82
CA GLU A 144 -14.96 25.28 10.63
C GLU A 144 -15.61 23.89 10.40
N PRO A 145 -16.92 23.71 10.73
CA PRO A 145 -17.60 22.43 10.53
C PRO A 145 -17.51 21.88 9.10
N GLU A 146 -17.46 22.76 8.12
CA GLU A 146 -17.35 22.36 6.71
C GLU A 146 -15.94 21.87 6.36
N SER A 147 -14.90 22.58 6.78
CA SER A 147 -13.50 22.20 6.57
C SER A 147 -13.18 20.89 7.29
N TRP A 148 -13.68 20.73 8.53
CA TRP A 148 -13.57 19.47 9.29
C TRP A 148 -14.26 18.30 8.56
N ARG A 149 -15.45 18.52 8.01
CA ARG A 149 -16.20 17.50 7.26
C ARG A 149 -15.45 17.11 5.98
N LYS A 150 -14.92 18.07 5.23
CA LYS A 150 -14.11 17.82 4.02
C LYS A 150 -12.87 17.00 4.35
N PHE A 151 -12.16 17.35 5.42
CA PHE A 151 -10.99 16.60 5.89
C PHE A 151 -11.34 15.14 6.24
N SER A 152 -12.38 14.94 7.05
CA SER A 152 -12.84 13.62 7.45
C SER A 152 -13.34 12.77 6.26
N CYS A 153 -14.03 13.40 5.29
CA CYS A 153 -14.41 12.74 4.03
C CYS A 153 -13.21 12.31 3.22
N LYS A 154 -12.20 13.18 3.07
CA LYS A 154 -10.97 12.86 2.33
C LYS A 154 -10.22 11.68 2.95
N ASN A 155 -10.16 11.61 4.29
CA ASN A 155 -9.51 10.49 4.97
C ASN A 155 -10.29 9.17 4.82
N ARG A 156 -11.63 9.23 4.74
CA ARG A 156 -12.48 8.06 4.51
C ARG A 156 -12.42 7.54 3.08
N LEU A 157 -12.34 8.45 2.10
CA LEU A 157 -12.22 8.11 0.70
C LEU A 157 -10.77 7.70 0.41
N THR A 158 -10.41 6.50 0.79
CA THR A 158 -9.22 5.87 0.24
C THR A 158 -9.51 5.66 -1.25
N GLU A 159 -8.65 6.15 -2.13
CA GLU A 159 -8.69 5.73 -3.51
C GLU A 159 -8.57 4.20 -3.50
N ARG A 160 -9.70 3.52 -3.63
CA ARG A 160 -9.71 2.09 -3.90
C ARG A 160 -9.04 1.95 -5.25
N GLY A 161 -7.77 1.60 -5.26
CA GLY A 161 -7.10 1.20 -6.47
C GLY A 161 -7.90 0.02 -7.03
N GLU A 162 -8.69 0.26 -8.05
CA GLU A 162 -9.25 -0.80 -8.86
C GLU A 162 -8.06 -1.47 -9.54
N PHE A 163 -7.56 -2.53 -8.91
CA PHE A 163 -6.68 -3.47 -9.58
C PHE A 163 -7.55 -4.22 -10.60
N ILE A 164 -7.50 -3.75 -11.86
CA ILE A 164 -7.93 -4.50 -13.03
C ILE A 164 -6.88 -5.55 -13.38
#